data_f9b520bfc89506c3b6e852314cf50bd3
#
_entry.id   f9b520bfc89506c3b6e852314cf50bd3
#
_cell.length_a   1.000
_cell.length_b   1.000
_cell.length_c   1.000
_cell.angle_alpha   90.00
_cell.angle_beta   90.00
_cell.angle_gamma   90.00
#
_symmetry.space_group_name_H-M   'P 1'
#
loop_
_entity.id
_entity.type
_entity.pdbx_description
1 polymer ?
#
loop_
_entity_poly.entity_id
_entity_poly.type
_entity_poly.pdbx_seq_one_letter_code
_entity_poly.pdbx_strand_id
1 'polypeptide(L)'
;MPEKGAVTEGVLVFDYPREGEGYVLLERMEGVVPGYLSYSAQEGEVICLFESVLEAEQFYVRWRARIPGEGWGAVRLETGELVKVLRNFDLVSVNPRPDPGATEYLQPVEDFVRELR
;
A
#
# COMPACT_ATOMS: atom_id res chain seq x y z
N MET A 1 -26.74 -7.62 -4.17
CA MET A 1 -25.51 -7.48 -3.49
C MET A 1 -24.87 -6.17 -3.83
N PRO A 2 -24.43 -5.55 -2.87
CA PRO A 2 -23.61 -4.42 -3.22
C PRO A 2 -22.35 -4.98 -3.76
N GLU A 3 -22.06 -4.59 -4.90
CA GLU A 3 -20.83 -4.95 -5.41
C GLU A 3 -19.81 -4.24 -4.65
N LYS A 4 -18.63 -4.70 -4.83
CA LYS A 4 -17.54 -4.05 -4.21
C LYS A 4 -17.46 -2.63 -4.58
N GLY A 5 -17.95 -2.34 -5.76
CA GLY A 5 -17.90 -0.97 -6.18
C GLY A 5 -18.83 -0.07 -5.42
N ALA A 6 -19.69 -0.63 -4.65
CA ALA A 6 -20.59 0.18 -3.87
C ALA A 6 -19.93 0.78 -2.66
N VAL A 7 -18.67 0.99 -2.75
CA VAL A 7 -17.94 1.63 -1.71
C VAL A 7 -18.31 3.06 -1.59
N THR A 8 -18.55 3.50 -0.38
CA THR A 8 -18.71 4.89 -0.09
C THR A 8 -17.36 5.53 -0.23
N GLU A 9 -17.32 6.75 -0.71
CA GLU A 9 -16.05 7.38 -0.82
C GLU A 9 -15.37 7.45 0.50
N GLY A 10 -14.10 7.25 0.50
CA GLY A 10 -13.30 7.27 1.69
C GLY A 10 -13.32 5.99 2.47
N VAL A 11 -14.05 5.01 1.99
CA VAL A 11 -14.12 3.72 2.67
C VAL A 11 -13.38 2.70 1.83
N LEU A 12 -12.55 1.92 2.48
CA LEU A 12 -11.82 0.86 1.80
C LEU A 12 -12.72 -0.36 1.67
N VAL A 13 -12.57 -1.03 0.54
CA VAL A 13 -13.28 -2.28 0.30
C VAL A 13 -12.30 -3.41 0.40
N PHE A 14 -12.67 -4.43 1.14
CA PHE A 14 -11.77 -5.55 1.34
C PHE A 14 -12.39 -6.85 1.00
N ASP A 15 -11.56 -7.76 0.54
CA ASP A 15 -11.90 -9.15 0.52
C ASP A 15 -11.32 -9.85 1.72
N TYR A 16 -10.92 -9.16 2.70
CA TYR A 16 -10.40 -9.68 3.95
C TYR A 16 -9.55 -10.91 3.75
N PRO A 17 -8.34 -10.73 3.24
CA PRO A 17 -7.47 -11.86 3.01
C PRO A 17 -7.14 -12.56 4.31
N ARG A 18 -6.66 -13.77 4.19
CA ARG A 18 -6.29 -14.54 5.36
C ARG A 18 -5.18 -13.85 6.10
N GLU A 19 -5.28 -13.95 7.41
CA GLU A 19 -4.30 -13.32 8.25
C GLU A 19 -2.92 -13.89 8.05
N GLY A 20 -1.94 -13.05 8.22
CA GLY A 20 -0.57 -13.49 8.23
C GLY A 20 0.03 -13.77 6.88
N GLU A 21 -0.69 -13.52 5.82
CA GLU A 21 -0.16 -13.82 4.49
C GLU A 21 0.12 -12.55 3.73
N GLY A 22 1.39 -12.30 3.50
CA GLY A 22 1.81 -11.20 2.65
C GLY A 22 1.56 -9.84 3.24
N TYR A 23 1.87 -8.84 2.47
CA TYR A 23 1.65 -7.45 2.85
C TYR A 23 0.46 -6.90 2.12
N VAL A 24 -0.12 -5.86 2.72
CA VAL A 24 -1.29 -5.18 2.16
C VAL A 24 -0.81 -3.88 1.52
N LEU A 25 -1.37 -3.58 0.36
CA LEU A 25 -1.09 -2.33 -0.33
C LEU A 25 -2.40 -1.60 -0.55
N LEU A 26 -2.32 -0.30 -0.73
CA LEU A 26 -3.46 0.46 -1.18
C LEU A 26 -3.37 0.57 -2.69
N GLU A 27 -4.41 0.14 -3.37
CA GLU A 27 -4.43 0.03 -4.81
C GLU A 27 -5.57 0.86 -5.38
N ARG A 28 -5.31 1.46 -6.52
CA ARG A 28 -6.34 2.15 -7.28
C ARG A 28 -6.14 1.82 -8.75
N MET A 29 -7.25 1.51 -9.43
CA MET A 29 -7.15 1.26 -10.85
C MET A 29 -7.05 2.57 -11.61
N GLU A 30 -6.10 2.62 -12.52
CA GLU A 30 -5.92 3.76 -13.42
C GLU A 30 -6.13 3.23 -14.82
N GLY A 31 -7.38 3.32 -15.27
CA GLY A 31 -7.75 2.65 -16.50
C GLY A 31 -7.78 1.16 -16.26
N VAL A 32 -6.96 0.42 -16.99
CA VAL A 32 -6.90 -1.03 -16.82
C VAL A 32 -5.68 -1.46 -16.04
N VAL A 33 -4.86 -0.51 -15.59
CA VAL A 33 -3.62 -0.84 -14.88
C VAL A 33 -3.75 -0.42 -13.43
N PRO A 34 -3.40 -1.30 -12.49
CA PRO A 34 -3.46 -0.91 -11.09
C PRO A 34 -2.29 0.01 -10.72
N GLY A 35 -2.58 1.01 -9.91
CA GLY A 35 -1.56 1.84 -9.32
C GLY A 35 -1.55 1.60 -7.83
N TYR A 36 -0.38 1.72 -7.20
CA TYR A 36 -0.25 1.47 -5.78
C TYR A 36 0.23 2.72 -5.08
N LEU A 37 -0.22 2.89 -3.85
CA LEU A 37 0.12 4.09 -3.09
C LEU A 37 1.62 4.13 -2.85
N SER A 38 2.24 5.23 -3.27
CA SER A 38 3.66 5.44 -3.13
C SER A 38 3.89 6.94 -3.02
N TYR A 39 5.11 7.31 -2.68
CA TYR A 39 5.46 8.72 -2.66
C TYR A 39 6.92 8.88 -3.02
N SER A 40 7.31 10.11 -3.38
CA SER A 40 8.69 10.40 -3.76
C SER A 40 9.46 10.87 -2.55
N ALA A 41 10.61 10.28 -2.33
CA ALA A 41 11.54 10.73 -1.33
C ALA A 41 12.82 11.17 -2.01
N GLN A 42 13.71 11.72 -1.22
CA GLN A 42 14.97 12.18 -1.78
C GLN A 42 15.75 11.03 -2.41
N GLU A 43 15.65 9.86 -1.83
CA GLU A 43 16.40 8.70 -2.28
C GLU A 43 15.71 7.92 -3.40
N GLY A 44 14.46 8.23 -3.72
CA GLY A 44 13.75 7.54 -4.78
C GLY A 44 12.29 7.39 -4.48
N GLU A 45 11.63 6.55 -5.27
CA GLU A 45 10.20 6.28 -5.11
C GLU A 45 9.98 5.23 -4.04
N VAL A 46 9.09 5.54 -3.10
CA VAL A 46 8.84 4.68 -1.95
C VAL A 46 7.45 4.06 -2.09
N ILE A 47 7.39 2.73 -2.07
CA ILE A 47 6.11 2.03 -2.07
C ILE A 47 5.67 1.80 -0.63
N CYS A 48 4.40 2.02 -0.36
CA CYS A 48 3.86 1.86 0.99
C CYS A 48 3.30 0.48 1.17
N LEU A 49 3.75 -0.22 2.19
CA LEU A 49 3.24 -1.54 2.55
C LEU A 49 2.65 -1.47 3.94
N PHE A 50 1.67 -2.32 4.19
CA PHE A 50 1.02 -2.38 5.49
C PHE A 50 1.00 -3.83 5.94
N GLU A 51 1.16 -4.05 7.23
CA GLU A 51 1.20 -5.40 7.76
C GLU A 51 -0.18 -6.01 7.89
N SER A 52 -1.21 -5.20 7.88
CA SER A 52 -2.56 -5.70 7.97
C SER A 52 -3.52 -4.76 7.27
N VAL A 53 -4.71 -5.26 7.00
CA VAL A 53 -5.76 -4.44 6.42
C VAL A 53 -6.11 -3.29 7.35
N LEU A 54 -6.09 -3.55 8.65
CA LEU A 54 -6.41 -2.50 9.62
C LEU A 54 -5.40 -1.36 9.56
N GLU A 55 -4.11 -1.69 9.44
CA GLU A 55 -3.10 -0.66 9.32
C GLU A 55 -3.31 0.19 8.08
N ALA A 56 -3.64 -0.47 6.98
CA ALA A 56 -3.88 0.25 5.73
C ALA A 56 -5.10 1.15 5.85
N GLU A 57 -6.15 0.64 6.48
CA GLU A 57 -7.37 1.42 6.64
C GLU A 57 -7.13 2.64 7.52
N GLN A 58 -6.44 2.45 8.62
CA GLN A 58 -6.16 3.56 9.52
C GLN A 58 -5.31 4.63 8.84
N PHE A 59 -4.34 4.18 8.05
CA PHE A 59 -3.52 5.12 7.31
C PHE A 59 -4.39 5.91 6.32
N TYR A 60 -5.23 5.22 5.58
CA TYR A 60 -6.05 5.87 4.58
C TYR A 60 -6.99 6.90 5.21
N VAL A 61 -7.64 6.53 6.30
CA VAL A 61 -8.57 7.43 6.96
C VAL A 61 -7.84 8.67 7.46
N ARG A 62 -6.67 8.47 8.02
CA ARG A 62 -5.93 9.58 8.61
C ARG A 62 -5.38 10.53 7.55
N TRP A 63 -4.90 9.99 6.44
CA TRP A 63 -4.21 10.79 5.45
C TRP A 63 -4.99 11.01 4.17
N ARG A 64 -6.27 10.69 4.19
CA ARG A 64 -7.09 10.72 3.00
C ARG A 64 -7.05 12.06 2.28
N ALA A 65 -7.01 13.15 3.01
CA ALA A 65 -7.01 14.47 2.40
C ALA A 65 -5.75 14.72 1.57
N ARG A 66 -4.69 13.97 1.83
CA ARG A 66 -3.44 14.13 1.11
C ARG A 66 -3.21 13.05 0.07
N ILE A 67 -4.05 12.04 0.05
CA ILE A 67 -3.92 10.96 -0.92
C ILE A 67 -4.73 11.34 -2.14
N PRO A 68 -4.08 11.46 -3.31
CA PRO A 68 -4.79 11.93 -4.50
C PRO A 68 -5.74 10.89 -5.05
N GLY A 69 -6.86 11.37 -5.58
CA GLY A 69 -7.78 10.50 -6.28
C GLY A 69 -8.71 9.76 -5.37
N GLU A 70 -9.53 8.92 -5.99
CA GLU A 70 -10.55 8.13 -5.28
C GLU A 70 -10.46 6.70 -5.76
N GLY A 71 -11.23 5.85 -5.11
CA GLY A 71 -11.30 4.47 -5.53
C GLY A 71 -10.18 3.60 -4.98
N TRP A 72 -9.51 4.05 -3.95
CA TRP A 72 -8.46 3.25 -3.31
C TRP A 72 -9.07 2.09 -2.56
N GLY A 73 -8.40 0.96 -2.61
CA GLY A 73 -8.80 -0.22 -1.86
C GLY A 73 -7.57 -0.95 -1.33
N ALA A 74 -7.78 -1.77 -0.34
CA ALA A 74 -6.68 -2.55 0.23
C ALA A 74 -6.61 -3.89 -0.48
N VAL A 75 -5.41 -4.29 -0.88
CA VAL A 75 -5.20 -5.59 -1.52
C VAL A 75 -4.02 -6.26 -0.84
N ARG A 76 -4.10 -7.58 -0.76
CA ARG A 76 -2.97 -8.36 -0.26
C ARG A 76 -2.41 -9.15 -1.41
N LEU A 77 -1.12 -9.05 -1.61
CA LEU A 77 -0.46 -9.74 -2.72
C LEU A 77 0.37 -10.89 -2.19
N GLU A 78 0.36 -11.98 -2.94
CA GLU A 78 1.25 -13.09 -2.64
C GLU A 78 2.68 -12.67 -2.95
N THR A 79 3.63 -13.38 -2.34
CA THR A 79 5.03 -12.99 -2.43
C THR A 79 5.51 -12.79 -3.87
N GLY A 80 5.15 -13.70 -4.76
CA GLY A 80 5.60 -13.57 -6.15
C GLY A 80 5.09 -12.32 -6.82
N GLU A 81 3.81 -12.01 -6.62
CA GLU A 81 3.24 -10.81 -7.19
C GLU A 81 3.77 -9.57 -6.53
N LEU A 82 3.94 -9.64 -5.21
CA LEU A 82 4.48 -8.50 -4.49
C LEU A 82 5.86 -8.13 -4.99
N VAL A 83 6.72 -9.13 -5.21
CA VAL A 83 8.06 -8.86 -5.72
C VAL A 83 8.02 -8.14 -7.06
N LYS A 84 7.09 -8.53 -7.93
CA LYS A 84 6.98 -7.87 -9.23
C LYS A 84 6.60 -6.40 -9.06
N VAL A 85 5.68 -6.13 -8.16
CA VAL A 85 5.27 -4.74 -7.92
C VAL A 85 6.43 -3.95 -7.32
N LEU A 86 7.11 -4.53 -6.33
CA LEU A 86 8.17 -3.82 -5.63
C LEU A 86 9.30 -3.41 -6.56
N ARG A 87 9.55 -4.20 -7.59
CA ARG A 87 10.66 -3.89 -8.49
C ARG A 87 10.44 -2.68 -9.36
N ASN A 88 9.26 -2.10 -9.30
CA ASN A 88 9.01 -0.82 -9.95
C ASN A 88 9.35 0.36 -9.07
N PHE A 89 9.85 0.11 -7.86
CA PHE A 89 10.12 1.15 -6.88
C PHE A 89 11.54 1.02 -6.35
N ASP A 90 11.99 2.04 -5.66
CA ASP A 90 13.35 2.07 -5.14
C ASP A 90 13.41 1.65 -3.67
N LEU A 91 12.40 2.05 -2.92
CA LEU A 91 12.39 1.88 -1.48
C LEU A 91 11.05 1.39 -1.01
N VAL A 92 11.05 0.77 0.18
CA VAL A 92 9.84 0.27 0.81
C VAL A 92 9.70 0.93 2.18
N SER A 93 8.47 1.33 2.50
CA SER A 93 8.13 1.78 3.85
C SER A 93 6.99 0.91 4.35
N VAL A 94 7.23 0.21 5.45
CA VAL A 94 6.21 -0.65 6.05
C VAL A 94 5.53 0.13 7.15
N ASN A 95 4.19 0.20 7.09
CA ASN A 95 3.38 0.98 8.02
C ASN A 95 3.93 2.41 8.11
N PRO A 96 3.91 3.14 6.97
CA PRO A 96 4.53 4.47 6.93
C PRO A 96 3.92 5.43 7.94
N ARG A 97 4.76 6.33 8.44
CA ARG A 97 4.35 7.32 9.43
C ARG A 97 4.81 8.69 8.96
N PRO A 98 4.00 9.35 8.17
CA PRO A 98 4.40 10.65 7.62
C PRO A 98 4.22 11.81 8.59
N ASP A 99 4.02 11.54 9.87
CA ASP A 99 3.84 12.61 10.85
C ASP A 99 5.12 13.44 10.98
N PRO A 100 4.98 14.76 11.13
CA PRO A 100 6.15 15.59 11.35
C PRO A 100 6.93 15.12 12.57
N GLY A 101 8.24 15.00 12.42
CA GLY A 101 9.09 14.58 13.51
C GLY A 101 9.22 13.08 13.65
N ALA A 102 8.43 12.32 12.94
CA ALA A 102 8.58 10.87 12.99
C ALA A 102 9.76 10.46 12.13
N THR A 103 10.48 9.45 12.62
CA THR A 103 11.56 8.88 11.84
C THR A 103 10.98 7.73 11.03
N GLU A 104 11.10 7.83 9.74
CA GLU A 104 10.60 6.80 8.86
C GLU A 104 11.74 5.91 8.43
N TYR A 105 11.54 4.61 8.57
CA TYR A 105 12.54 3.65 8.15
C TYR A 105 12.26 3.26 6.70
N LEU A 106 13.20 3.56 5.83
CA LEU A 106 13.09 3.22 4.43
C LEU A 106 14.10 2.14 4.12
N GLN A 107 13.65 1.09 3.47
CA GLN A 107 14.51 -0.04 3.15
C GLN A 107 14.60 -0.16 1.63
N PRO A 108 15.80 -0.37 1.08
CA PRO A 108 15.92 -0.60 -0.35
C PRO A 108 15.11 -1.82 -0.76
N VAL A 109 14.48 -1.72 -1.93
CA VAL A 109 13.63 -2.81 -2.41
C VAL A 109 14.39 -4.12 -2.49
N GLU A 110 15.65 -4.08 -2.97
CA GLU A 110 16.41 -5.31 -3.11
C GLU A 110 16.63 -6.02 -1.77
N ASP A 111 16.89 -5.25 -0.73
CA ASP A 111 17.07 -5.83 0.59
C ASP A 111 15.76 -6.41 1.11
N PHE A 112 14.68 -5.70 0.89
CA PHE A 112 13.38 -6.16 1.35
C PHE A 112 12.99 -7.45 0.64
N VAL A 113 13.19 -7.50 -0.67
CA VAL A 113 12.86 -8.69 -1.46
C VAL A 113 13.67 -9.88 -0.97
N ARG A 114 14.93 -9.65 -0.63
CA ARG A 114 15.78 -10.72 -0.15
C ARG A 114 15.25 -11.31 1.15
N GLU A 115 14.69 -10.47 2.00
CA GLU A 115 14.14 -10.95 3.27
C GLU A 115 12.80 -11.63 3.12
N LEU A 116 12.09 -11.37 2.02
CA LEU A 116 10.81 -12.01 1.79
C LEU A 116 10.95 -13.48 1.42
N ARG A 117 12.10 -13.89 0.95
CA ARG A 117 12.29 -15.24 0.41
C ARG A 117 12.94 -16.22 1.35
#